data_ce245643e12f782379ff0ee157517d36
#
_entry.id   ce245643e12f782379ff0ee157517d36
#
_cell.length_a   1.000
_cell.length_b   1.000
_cell.length_c   1.000
_cell.angle_alpha   90.00
_cell.angle_beta   90.00
_cell.angle_gamma   90.00
#
_symmetry.space_group_name_H-M   'P 1'
#
loop_
_entity.id
_entity.type
_entity.pdbx_description
1 polymer ?
#
loop_
_entity_poly.entity_id
_entity_poly.type
_entity_poly.pdbx_seq_one_letter_code
_entity_poly.pdbx_strand_id
1 'polypeptide(L)'
;MAKMAFPSRKMRLRKCVAYHGHLCMGQVLGVLLAERGMGLIGTEDPHEMIVVSENDRCIADALQIVTGTRLGRRSFKLRDMGKMAAVFLNTGTGKAFRVWLEAEPVPGGRDFHSLSPGERKKALDGVLKADTKKLLGCEPVSVHFSENELPGRPKVRIDCDICSERVMDGKHVVRGKRKLCISCAHGAYYKKAAEARKGRKGQKGRKGA
;
A
#
# COMPACT_ATOMS: atom_id res chain seq x y z
N MET A 1 18.00 16.15 -24.26
CA MET A 1 16.77 15.52 -23.70
C MET A 1 16.02 16.56 -22.89
N ALA A 2 14.81 16.96 -23.33
CA ALA A 2 14.01 17.94 -22.60
C ALA A 2 13.65 17.35 -21.23
N LYS A 3 13.99 18.06 -20.13
CA LYS A 3 13.47 17.75 -18.80
C LYS A 3 11.95 17.86 -18.88
N MET A 4 11.25 16.72 -18.86
CA MET A 4 9.81 16.72 -18.68
C MET A 4 9.50 17.44 -17.37
N ALA A 5 8.80 18.57 -17.45
CA ALA A 5 8.36 19.29 -16.27
C ALA A 5 7.42 18.40 -15.46
N PHE A 6 7.82 18.08 -14.24
CA PHE A 6 7.01 17.24 -13.37
C PHE A 6 5.66 17.89 -13.05
N PRO A 7 4.57 17.12 -12.99
CA PRO A 7 3.25 17.66 -12.69
C PRO A 7 3.25 18.41 -11.35
N SER A 8 2.59 19.58 -11.30
CA SER A 8 2.42 20.31 -10.04
C SER A 8 1.67 19.44 -9.01
N ARG A 9 1.90 19.69 -7.71
CA ARG A 9 1.19 19.03 -6.60
C ARG A 9 -0.34 19.01 -6.81
N LYS A 10 -0.90 20.14 -7.27
CA LYS A 10 -2.33 20.25 -7.59
C LYS A 10 -2.76 19.29 -8.71
N MET A 11 -1.93 19.10 -9.73
CA MET A 11 -2.21 18.17 -10.81
C MET A 11 -2.10 16.71 -10.35
N ARG A 12 -1.10 16.39 -9.52
CA ARG A 12 -0.97 15.06 -8.88
C ARG A 12 -2.22 14.75 -8.06
N LEU A 13 -2.66 15.69 -7.21
CA LEU A 13 -3.87 15.52 -6.40
C LEU A 13 -5.13 15.31 -7.26
N ARG A 14 -5.29 16.06 -8.37
CA ARG A 14 -6.43 15.85 -9.27
C ARG A 14 -6.47 14.43 -9.83
N LYS A 15 -5.32 13.87 -10.22
CA LYS A 15 -5.23 12.49 -10.69
C LYS A 15 -5.60 11.48 -9.59
N CYS A 16 -5.13 11.72 -8.35
CA CYS A 16 -5.48 10.89 -7.21
C CYS A 16 -6.99 10.92 -6.93
N VAL A 17 -7.60 12.11 -6.91
CA VAL A 17 -9.05 12.27 -6.69
C VAL A 17 -9.86 11.62 -7.80
N ALA A 18 -9.44 11.74 -9.07
CA ALA A 18 -10.10 11.10 -10.19
C ALA A 18 -10.07 9.57 -10.10
N TYR A 19 -8.99 9.00 -9.58
CA TYR A 19 -8.87 7.56 -9.37
C TYR A 19 -9.67 7.09 -8.14
N HIS A 20 -9.55 7.82 -7.02
CA HIS A 20 -10.14 7.45 -5.73
C HIS A 20 -11.65 7.77 -5.63
N GLY A 21 -12.17 8.66 -6.48
CA GLY A 21 -13.56 9.05 -6.55
C GLY A 21 -13.94 10.29 -5.72
N HIS A 22 -13.15 10.68 -4.72
CA HIS A 22 -13.40 11.88 -3.92
C HIS A 22 -12.13 12.45 -3.30
N LEU A 23 -12.18 13.72 -2.88
CA LEU A 23 -11.10 14.38 -2.14
C LEU A 23 -11.20 14.05 -0.65
N CYS A 24 -10.14 13.51 -0.09
CA CYS A 24 -10.03 13.25 1.36
C CYS A 24 -8.61 13.55 1.87
N MET A 25 -8.45 13.57 3.20
CA MET A 25 -7.16 13.83 3.83
C MET A 25 -6.10 12.79 3.42
N GLY A 26 -6.47 11.51 3.31
CA GLY A 26 -5.56 10.45 2.88
C GLY A 26 -4.98 10.68 1.48
N GLN A 27 -5.78 11.23 0.54
CA GLN A 27 -5.28 11.58 -0.80
C GLN A 27 -4.26 12.72 -0.74
N VAL A 28 -4.53 13.75 0.06
CA VAL A 28 -3.60 14.88 0.23
C VAL A 28 -2.29 14.42 0.88
N LEU A 29 -2.37 13.68 1.98
CA LEU A 29 -1.20 13.13 2.67
C LEU A 29 -0.40 12.16 1.78
N GLY A 30 -1.07 11.31 1.02
CA GLY A 30 -0.41 10.39 0.10
C GLY A 30 0.37 11.10 -1.00
N VAL A 31 -0.15 12.22 -1.54
CA VAL A 31 0.59 13.07 -2.49
C VAL A 31 1.86 13.62 -1.84
N LEU A 32 1.76 14.15 -0.61
CA LEU A 32 2.91 14.72 0.10
C LEU A 32 3.96 13.66 0.46
N LEU A 33 3.53 12.49 0.93
CA LEU A 33 4.42 11.36 1.22
C LEU A 33 5.15 10.90 -0.05
N ALA A 34 4.45 10.77 -1.17
CA ALA A 34 5.05 10.38 -2.45
C ALA A 34 6.09 11.40 -2.93
N GLU A 35 5.76 12.69 -2.91
CA GLU A 35 6.69 13.76 -3.29
C GLU A 35 7.95 13.76 -2.40
N ARG A 36 7.77 13.62 -1.09
CA ARG A 36 8.88 13.56 -0.14
C ARG A 36 9.75 12.34 -0.37
N GLY A 37 9.14 11.16 -0.53
CA GLY A 37 9.84 9.90 -0.75
C GLY A 37 10.65 9.90 -2.04
N MET A 38 10.04 10.27 -3.17
CA MET A 38 10.71 10.37 -4.47
C MET A 38 11.89 11.34 -4.42
N GLY A 39 11.72 12.52 -3.80
CA GLY A 39 12.80 13.48 -3.62
C GLY A 39 13.97 12.92 -2.78
N LEU A 40 13.69 12.13 -1.74
CA LEU A 40 14.71 11.52 -0.89
C LEU A 40 15.50 10.42 -1.60
N ILE A 41 14.84 9.58 -2.39
CA ILE A 41 15.51 8.50 -3.12
C ILE A 41 16.11 8.95 -4.45
N GLY A 42 15.78 10.17 -4.92
CA GLY A 42 16.39 10.81 -6.09
C GLY A 42 15.92 10.26 -7.44
N THR A 43 14.73 9.65 -7.51
CA THR A 43 14.10 9.24 -8.78
C THR A 43 12.60 9.47 -8.76
N GLU A 44 12.03 9.78 -9.92
CA GLU A 44 10.58 9.78 -10.19
C GLU A 44 10.22 8.75 -11.28
N ASP A 45 11.19 7.96 -11.75
CA ASP A 45 10.92 6.88 -12.71
C ASP A 45 10.28 5.68 -11.98
N PRO A 46 9.03 5.30 -12.33
CA PRO A 46 8.34 4.17 -11.73
C PRO A 46 9.01 2.81 -12.02
N HIS A 47 9.93 2.75 -13.00
CA HIS A 47 10.70 1.54 -13.33
C HIS A 47 11.91 1.35 -12.43
N GLU A 48 12.40 2.44 -11.84
CA GLU A 48 13.52 2.44 -10.90
C GLU A 48 13.08 2.45 -9.44
N MET A 49 11.77 2.26 -9.17
CA MET A 49 11.23 2.48 -7.84
C MET A 49 10.41 1.28 -7.35
N ILE A 50 10.58 0.95 -6.08
CA ILE A 50 9.63 0.13 -5.32
C ILE A 50 9.10 0.98 -4.17
N VAL A 51 7.76 1.00 -4.03
CA VAL A 51 7.07 1.67 -2.92
C VAL A 51 6.33 0.63 -2.09
N VAL A 52 6.51 0.68 -0.77
CA VAL A 52 5.79 -0.17 0.17
C VAL A 52 4.88 0.73 1.00
N SER A 53 3.57 0.58 0.86
CA SER A 53 2.60 1.22 1.76
C SER A 53 2.47 0.43 3.05
N GLU A 54 2.46 1.13 4.21
CA GLU A 54 2.22 0.52 5.52
C GLU A 54 0.73 0.58 5.93
N ASN A 55 -0.16 0.86 4.98
CA ASN A 55 -1.57 1.08 5.20
C ASN A 55 -2.35 0.80 3.90
N ASP A 56 -3.52 0.19 4.02
CA ASP A 56 -4.42 -0.19 2.92
C ASP A 56 -5.50 0.87 2.61
N ARG A 57 -5.39 2.07 3.18
CA ARG A 57 -6.36 3.16 3.05
C ARG A 57 -6.08 4.06 1.84
N CYS A 58 -6.81 5.15 1.74
CA CYS A 58 -6.75 6.16 0.67
C CYS A 58 -5.32 6.60 0.28
N ILE A 59 -4.38 6.58 1.22
CA ILE A 59 -2.96 6.88 1.00
C ILE A 59 -2.33 5.91 -0.02
N ALA A 60 -2.70 4.63 0.00
CA ALA A 60 -2.16 3.63 -0.91
C ALA A 60 -2.50 3.92 -2.38
N ASP A 61 -3.72 4.43 -2.63
CA ASP A 61 -4.13 4.86 -3.97
C ASP A 61 -3.30 6.06 -4.43
N ALA A 62 -3.17 7.08 -3.57
CA ALA A 62 -2.39 8.27 -3.89
C ALA A 62 -0.91 7.95 -4.14
N LEU A 63 -0.30 7.08 -3.33
CA LEU A 63 1.07 6.61 -3.54
C LEU A 63 1.23 5.98 -4.92
N GLN A 64 0.35 5.05 -5.32
CA GLN A 64 0.42 4.42 -6.64
C GLN A 64 0.27 5.42 -7.78
N ILE A 65 -0.68 6.34 -7.69
CA ILE A 65 -0.97 7.32 -8.75
C ILE A 65 0.17 8.33 -8.91
N VAL A 66 0.74 8.82 -7.81
CA VAL A 66 1.80 9.83 -7.84
C VAL A 66 3.13 9.25 -8.28
N THR A 67 3.48 8.08 -7.76
CA THR A 67 4.75 7.43 -8.08
C THR A 67 4.72 6.63 -9.39
N GLY A 68 3.52 6.33 -9.92
CA GLY A 68 3.35 5.45 -11.08
C GLY A 68 3.65 3.98 -10.80
N THR A 69 4.00 3.63 -9.56
CA THR A 69 4.20 2.23 -9.15
C THR A 69 2.88 1.50 -9.09
N ARG A 70 2.87 0.17 -9.28
CA ARG A 70 1.63 -0.62 -9.38
C ARG A 70 1.79 -1.98 -8.70
N LEU A 71 0.71 -2.42 -8.03
CA LEU A 71 0.64 -3.75 -7.41
C LEU A 71 0.88 -4.86 -8.43
N GLY A 72 0.21 -4.82 -9.60
CA GLY A 72 0.36 -5.81 -10.67
C GLY A 72 1.74 -5.84 -11.33
N ARG A 73 2.51 -4.76 -11.23
CA ARG A 73 3.93 -4.71 -11.66
C ARG A 73 4.90 -5.13 -10.55
N ARG A 74 4.41 -5.34 -9.34
CA ARG A 74 5.21 -5.65 -8.15
C ARG A 74 6.15 -4.52 -7.71
N SER A 75 6.03 -3.34 -8.33
CA SER A 75 6.72 -2.11 -7.93
C SER A 75 6.00 -1.37 -6.79
N PHE A 76 4.70 -1.64 -6.57
CA PHE A 76 3.98 -1.25 -5.37
C PHE A 76 3.73 -2.48 -4.50
N LYS A 77 3.92 -2.35 -3.20
CA LYS A 77 3.70 -3.42 -2.22
C LYS A 77 2.87 -2.91 -1.06
N LEU A 78 2.09 -3.80 -0.47
CA LEU A 78 1.36 -3.55 0.76
C LEU A 78 1.99 -4.39 1.88
N ARG A 79 2.33 -3.73 2.97
CA ARG A 79 2.70 -4.32 4.26
C ARG A 79 1.88 -3.60 5.32
N ASP A 80 0.60 -3.99 5.42
CA ASP A 80 -0.34 -3.29 6.29
C ASP A 80 0.08 -3.39 7.76
N MET A 81 0.46 -2.24 8.30
CA MET A 81 0.82 -2.01 9.70
C MET A 81 -0.14 -1.02 10.35
N GLY A 82 -1.19 -0.60 9.64
CA GLY A 82 -2.13 0.44 10.08
C GLY A 82 -1.51 1.83 10.20
N LYS A 83 -0.32 2.08 9.62
CA LYS A 83 0.44 3.33 9.80
C LYS A 83 0.32 4.23 8.58
N MET A 84 0.22 5.54 8.80
CA MET A 84 0.27 6.56 7.74
C MET A 84 1.73 6.76 7.31
N ALA A 85 2.29 5.75 6.66
CA ALA A 85 3.70 5.67 6.29
C ALA A 85 3.91 4.87 5.00
N ALA A 86 5.06 5.10 4.36
CA ALA A 86 5.52 4.31 3.23
C ALA A 86 7.06 4.25 3.19
N VAL A 87 7.57 3.16 2.63
CA VAL A 87 8.99 3.02 2.29
C VAL A 87 9.16 3.18 0.78
N PHE A 88 10.16 3.96 0.41
CA PHE A 88 10.55 4.21 -0.98
C PHE A 88 11.95 3.65 -1.19
N LEU A 89 12.14 2.86 -2.23
CA LEU A 89 13.42 2.29 -2.63
C LEU A 89 13.72 2.66 -4.08
N ASN A 90 14.90 3.25 -4.32
CA ASN A 90 15.46 3.34 -5.66
C ASN A 90 16.21 2.05 -5.96
N THR A 91 15.77 1.28 -6.95
CA THR A 91 16.32 -0.04 -7.28
C THR A 91 17.67 0.04 -7.98
N GLY A 92 17.98 1.17 -8.63
CA GLY A 92 19.25 1.39 -9.31
C GLY A 92 20.39 1.72 -8.33
N THR A 93 20.10 2.51 -7.29
CA THR A 93 21.12 2.96 -6.31
C THR A 93 21.09 2.20 -4.99
N GLY A 94 20.01 1.46 -4.70
CA GLY A 94 19.77 0.82 -3.41
C GLY A 94 19.34 1.80 -2.30
N LYS A 95 19.22 3.11 -2.60
CA LYS A 95 18.86 4.13 -1.64
C LYS A 95 17.40 3.97 -1.22
N ALA A 96 17.15 3.83 0.08
CA ALA A 96 15.79 3.68 0.60
C ALA A 96 15.52 4.60 1.79
N PHE A 97 14.29 5.10 1.85
CA PHE A 97 13.79 5.92 2.94
C PHE A 97 12.38 5.50 3.34
N ARG A 98 12.14 5.47 4.64
CA ARG A 98 10.81 5.43 5.22
C ARG A 98 10.34 6.85 5.48
N VAL A 99 9.11 7.16 5.09
CA VAL A 99 8.47 8.47 5.29
C VAL A 99 7.13 8.23 5.97
N TRP A 100 6.81 9.02 7.00
CA TRP A 100 5.57 8.86 7.77
C TRP A 100 4.96 10.21 8.16
N LEU A 101 3.67 10.21 8.48
CA LEU A 101 3.00 11.33 9.08
C LEU A 101 3.48 11.48 10.53
N GLU A 102 4.13 12.58 10.86
CA GLU A 102 4.67 12.86 12.19
C GLU A 102 3.83 13.86 12.97
N ALA A 103 3.38 14.92 12.31
CA ALA A 103 2.55 15.94 12.95
C ALA A 103 1.06 15.74 12.61
N GLU A 104 0.21 16.15 13.54
CA GLU A 104 -1.23 16.13 13.34
C GLU A 104 -1.65 16.99 12.14
N PRO A 105 -2.35 16.42 11.13
CA PRO A 105 -2.71 17.14 9.92
C PRO A 105 -3.87 18.14 10.14
N VAL A 106 -4.63 17.94 11.22
CA VAL A 106 -5.75 18.81 11.60
C VAL A 106 -5.37 19.59 12.85
N PRO A 107 -5.46 20.94 12.84
CA PRO A 107 -5.14 21.75 14.01
C PRO A 107 -5.93 21.30 15.26
N GLY A 108 -5.22 21.15 16.37
CA GLY A 108 -5.79 20.72 17.65
C GLY A 108 -6.11 19.22 17.74
N GLY A 109 -5.62 18.38 16.81
CA GLY A 109 -5.80 16.93 16.86
C GLY A 109 -7.25 16.45 16.70
N ARG A 110 -8.15 17.32 16.18
CA ARG A 110 -9.56 16.96 15.99
C ARG A 110 -9.71 15.91 14.87
N ASP A 111 -10.68 15.02 15.03
CA ASP A 111 -11.03 14.09 13.97
C ASP A 111 -11.52 14.85 12.72
N PHE A 112 -10.90 14.57 11.58
CA PHE A 112 -11.23 15.20 10.30
C PHE A 112 -12.71 15.00 9.92
N HIS A 113 -13.31 13.88 10.27
CA HIS A 113 -14.71 13.57 9.95
C HIS A 113 -15.71 14.32 10.84
N SER A 114 -15.28 14.79 12.02
CA SER A 114 -16.10 15.62 12.91
C SER A 114 -16.18 17.08 12.48
N LEU A 115 -15.32 17.52 11.54
CA LEU A 115 -15.27 18.88 11.06
C LEU A 115 -16.47 19.22 10.15
N SER A 116 -16.92 20.47 10.18
CA SER A 116 -17.86 20.99 9.19
C SER A 116 -17.26 21.00 7.77
N PRO A 117 -18.06 21.08 6.71
CA PRO A 117 -17.55 21.13 5.33
C PRO A 117 -16.54 22.24 5.08
N GLY A 118 -16.77 23.44 5.67
CA GLY A 118 -15.88 24.60 5.55
C GLY A 118 -14.54 24.38 6.27
N GLU A 119 -14.57 23.78 7.48
CA GLU A 119 -13.36 23.42 8.21
C GLU A 119 -12.56 22.32 7.53
N ARG A 120 -13.24 21.28 6.99
CA ARG A 120 -12.58 20.24 6.18
C ARG A 120 -11.82 20.83 5.00
N LYS A 121 -12.46 21.73 4.27
CA LYS A 121 -11.81 22.42 3.14
C LYS A 121 -10.56 23.19 3.58
N LYS A 122 -10.68 23.98 4.67
CA LYS A 122 -9.54 24.73 5.23
C LYS A 122 -8.41 23.79 5.68
N ALA A 123 -8.73 22.68 6.34
CA ALA A 123 -7.74 21.67 6.75
C ALA A 123 -7.02 21.05 5.55
N LEU A 124 -7.74 20.62 4.51
CA LEU A 124 -7.17 20.09 3.29
C LEU A 124 -6.26 21.08 2.57
N ASP A 125 -6.71 22.34 2.42
CA ASP A 125 -5.94 23.41 1.79
C ASP A 125 -4.69 23.75 2.60
N GLY A 126 -4.80 23.72 3.94
CA GLY A 126 -3.67 23.94 4.86
C GLY A 126 -2.61 22.86 4.72
N VAL A 127 -3.02 21.58 4.78
CA VAL A 127 -2.11 20.44 4.63
C VAL A 127 -1.47 20.41 3.24
N LEU A 128 -2.23 20.69 2.18
CA LEU A 128 -1.71 20.74 0.83
C LEU A 128 -0.60 21.79 0.64
N LYS A 129 -0.65 22.88 1.39
CA LYS A 129 0.34 23.97 1.38
C LYS A 129 1.44 23.80 2.44
N ALA A 130 1.30 22.83 3.33
CA ALA A 130 2.23 22.64 4.43
C ALA A 130 3.66 22.35 3.95
N ASP A 131 4.62 22.80 4.76
CA ASP A 131 6.01 22.37 4.61
C ASP A 131 6.11 20.88 4.96
N THR A 132 6.41 20.07 3.96
CA THR A 132 6.52 18.62 4.13
C THR A 132 7.58 18.21 5.15
N LYS A 133 8.61 19.02 5.39
CA LYS A 133 9.66 18.75 6.37
C LYS A 133 9.16 18.87 7.82
N LYS A 134 8.12 19.66 8.05
CA LYS A 134 7.50 19.85 9.36
C LYS A 134 6.36 18.86 9.62
N LEU A 135 5.73 18.38 8.54
CA LEU A 135 4.59 17.50 8.63
C LEU A 135 4.98 16.02 8.61
N LEU A 136 6.07 15.69 7.92
CA LEU A 136 6.49 14.33 7.64
C LEU A 136 7.85 14.02 8.23
N GLY A 137 7.92 12.99 9.05
CA GLY A 137 9.17 12.36 9.46
C GLY A 137 9.75 11.53 8.33
N CYS A 138 11.06 11.35 8.34
CA CYS A 138 11.75 10.48 7.41
C CYS A 138 13.06 9.95 8.00
N GLU A 139 13.40 8.71 7.64
CA GLU A 139 14.66 8.07 8.03
C GLU A 139 15.21 7.19 6.91
N PRO A 140 16.54 7.08 6.76
CA PRO A 140 17.12 6.09 5.87
C PRO A 140 16.86 4.69 6.42
N VAL A 141 16.53 3.75 5.53
CA VAL A 141 16.27 2.35 5.90
C VAL A 141 16.97 1.40 4.93
N SER A 142 17.18 0.16 5.35
CA SER A 142 17.57 -0.93 4.47
C SER A 142 16.38 -1.85 4.24
N VAL A 143 16.08 -2.15 2.98
CA VAL A 143 14.97 -3.05 2.61
C VAL A 143 15.48 -4.10 1.65
N HIS A 144 15.22 -5.35 1.98
CA HIS A 144 15.59 -6.48 1.14
C HIS A 144 14.35 -7.16 0.58
N PHE A 145 14.35 -7.37 -0.72
CA PHE A 145 13.35 -8.18 -1.43
C PHE A 145 14.04 -9.38 -2.06
N SER A 146 13.45 -10.56 -1.90
CA SER A 146 13.88 -11.73 -2.65
C SER A 146 13.70 -11.48 -4.15
N GLU A 147 14.47 -12.18 -4.97
CA GLU A 147 14.31 -12.11 -6.43
C GLU A 147 12.88 -12.36 -6.91
N ASN A 148 12.14 -13.22 -6.20
CA ASN A 148 10.76 -13.53 -6.50
C ASN A 148 9.80 -12.38 -6.13
N GLU A 149 10.23 -11.37 -5.38
CA GLU A 149 9.45 -10.20 -5.01
C GLU A 149 9.75 -8.98 -5.88
N LEU A 150 10.83 -8.99 -6.63
CA LEU A 150 11.20 -7.88 -7.52
C LEU A 150 10.24 -7.78 -8.72
N PRO A 151 10.11 -6.59 -9.34
CA PRO A 151 9.42 -6.43 -10.62
C PRO A 151 9.99 -7.37 -11.67
N GLY A 152 9.13 -7.91 -12.54
CA GLY A 152 9.55 -8.80 -13.62
C GLY A 152 8.60 -9.97 -13.85
N ARG A 153 9.02 -10.87 -14.73
CA ARG A 153 8.27 -12.12 -15.02
C ARG A 153 8.38 -13.08 -13.85
N PRO A 154 7.34 -13.90 -13.59
CA PRO A 154 7.41 -14.94 -12.57
C PRO A 154 8.57 -15.91 -12.85
N LYS A 155 9.50 -16.05 -11.90
CA LYS A 155 10.66 -16.94 -12.01
C LYS A 155 10.35 -18.38 -11.63
N VAL A 156 9.43 -18.56 -10.68
CA VAL A 156 9.04 -19.87 -10.16
C VAL A 156 7.55 -20.08 -10.38
N ARG A 157 7.20 -21.25 -10.93
CA ARG A 157 5.81 -21.72 -11.10
C ARG A 157 5.76 -23.18 -10.70
N ILE A 158 4.82 -23.53 -9.83
CA ILE A 158 4.52 -24.92 -9.46
C ILE A 158 3.01 -25.12 -9.42
N ASP A 159 2.57 -26.35 -9.57
CA ASP A 159 1.20 -26.71 -9.28
C ASP A 159 1.13 -27.33 -7.88
N CYS A 160 0.08 -27.02 -7.12
CA CYS A 160 -0.08 -27.49 -5.75
C CYS A 160 -0.41 -29.00 -5.74
N ASP A 161 0.31 -29.80 -4.97
CA ASP A 161 0.13 -31.26 -4.91
C ASP A 161 -1.20 -31.70 -4.26
N ILE A 162 -2.03 -30.76 -3.74
CA ILE A 162 -3.34 -31.08 -3.17
C ILE A 162 -4.49 -30.57 -4.07
N CYS A 163 -4.49 -29.29 -4.47
CA CYS A 163 -5.60 -28.70 -5.23
C CYS A 163 -5.30 -28.50 -6.70
N SER A 164 -4.08 -28.80 -7.15
CA SER A 164 -3.59 -28.64 -8.53
C SER A 164 -3.62 -27.18 -9.05
N GLU A 165 -3.94 -26.21 -8.20
CA GLU A 165 -3.89 -24.80 -8.58
C GLU A 165 -2.44 -24.34 -8.72
N ARG A 166 -2.21 -23.48 -9.76
CA ARG A 166 -0.89 -22.91 -10.02
C ARG A 166 -0.49 -21.87 -9.00
N VAL A 167 0.72 -22.01 -8.45
CA VAL A 167 1.35 -21.09 -7.51
C VAL A 167 2.57 -20.47 -8.19
N MET A 168 2.66 -19.16 -8.17
CA MET A 168 3.74 -18.39 -8.77
C MET A 168 4.65 -17.74 -7.72
N ASP A 169 5.81 -17.30 -8.19
CA ASP A 169 6.73 -16.43 -7.43
C ASP A 169 7.25 -17.06 -6.14
N GLY A 170 7.39 -18.38 -6.11
CA GLY A 170 7.88 -19.07 -4.93
C GLY A 170 6.93 -19.03 -3.71
N LYS A 171 5.68 -18.58 -3.89
CA LYS A 171 4.68 -18.53 -2.81
C LYS A 171 4.07 -19.87 -2.48
N HIS A 172 4.87 -20.92 -2.47
CA HIS A 172 4.48 -22.26 -2.04
C HIS A 172 5.19 -22.64 -0.74
N VAL A 173 4.59 -23.56 -0.02
CA VAL A 173 5.13 -24.15 1.21
C VAL A 173 5.59 -25.57 0.90
N VAL A 174 6.81 -25.92 1.29
CA VAL A 174 7.32 -27.28 1.15
C VAL A 174 7.06 -28.03 2.46
N ARG A 175 6.33 -29.15 2.38
CA ARG A 175 6.12 -30.08 3.49
C ARG A 175 6.56 -31.49 3.10
N GLY A 176 7.71 -31.93 3.61
CA GLY A 176 8.35 -33.16 3.15
C GLY A 176 8.68 -33.06 1.65
N LYS A 177 8.14 -33.96 0.82
CA LYS A 177 8.32 -33.96 -0.63
C LYS A 177 7.25 -33.16 -1.40
N ARG A 178 6.23 -32.62 -0.70
CA ARG A 178 5.08 -31.93 -1.32
C ARG A 178 5.28 -30.44 -1.40
N LYS A 179 4.86 -29.85 -2.53
CA LYS A 179 4.79 -28.39 -2.74
C LYS A 179 3.33 -27.96 -2.67
N LEU A 180 2.96 -27.19 -1.68
CA LEU A 180 1.58 -26.80 -1.38
C LEU A 180 1.36 -25.31 -1.58
N CYS A 181 0.18 -24.88 -2.06
CA CYS A 181 -0.21 -23.49 -1.96
C CYS A 181 -0.44 -23.12 -0.48
N ILE A 182 -0.42 -21.81 -0.18
CA ILE A 182 -0.60 -21.30 1.18
C ILE A 182 -1.91 -21.78 1.79
N SER A 183 -3.00 -21.80 0.99
CA SER A 183 -4.31 -22.24 1.46
C SER A 183 -4.33 -23.74 1.84
N CYS A 184 -3.68 -24.60 1.05
CA CYS A 184 -3.59 -26.03 1.38
C CYS A 184 -2.63 -26.30 2.55
N ALA A 185 -1.62 -25.46 2.74
CA ALA A 185 -0.64 -25.59 3.83
C ALA A 185 -1.15 -25.06 5.18
N HIS A 186 -1.87 -23.92 5.17
CA HIS A 186 -2.23 -23.18 6.40
C HIS A 186 -3.74 -22.93 6.57
N GLY A 187 -4.56 -23.35 5.59
CA GLY A 187 -5.98 -23.04 5.54
C GLY A 187 -6.28 -21.81 4.68
N ALA A 188 -7.47 -21.83 4.06
CA ALA A 188 -7.94 -20.70 3.27
C ALA A 188 -8.54 -19.61 4.17
N TYR A 189 -8.46 -18.34 3.74
CA TYR A 189 -9.10 -17.22 4.43
C TYR A 189 -10.65 -17.24 4.31
N TYR A 190 -11.19 -18.13 3.50
CA TYR A 190 -12.62 -18.32 3.29
C TYR A 190 -13.06 -19.75 3.65
N LYS A 191 -14.35 -19.95 3.90
CA LYS A 191 -14.99 -21.25 4.06
C LYS A 191 -15.86 -21.54 2.84
N LYS A 192 -15.85 -22.78 2.33
CA LYS A 192 -16.76 -23.20 1.27
C LYS A 192 -18.22 -23.08 1.75
N ALA A 193 -19.13 -22.63 0.89
CA ALA A 193 -20.52 -22.38 1.25
C ALA A 193 -21.24 -23.61 1.86
N ALA A 194 -20.90 -24.82 1.39
CA ALA A 194 -21.42 -26.09 1.95
C ALA A 194 -20.98 -26.31 3.41
N GLU A 195 -19.75 -25.96 3.75
CA GLU A 195 -19.20 -26.07 5.13
C GLU A 195 -19.76 -25.00 6.06
N ALA A 196 -19.99 -23.78 5.54
CA ALA A 196 -20.59 -22.69 6.29
C ALA A 196 -22.05 -22.99 6.70
N ARG A 197 -22.80 -23.75 5.88
CA ARG A 197 -24.18 -24.17 6.20
C ARG A 197 -24.23 -25.24 7.30
N LYS A 198 -23.24 -26.15 7.39
CA LYS A 198 -23.15 -27.15 8.45
C LYS A 198 -22.84 -26.52 9.82
N GLY A 199 -21.97 -25.52 9.87
CA GLY A 199 -21.64 -24.80 11.12
C GLY A 199 -22.80 -24.02 11.73
N ARG A 200 -23.72 -23.47 10.90
CA ARG A 200 -24.91 -22.74 11.38
C ARG A 200 -25.99 -23.66 11.97
N LYS A 201 -26.08 -24.93 11.55
CA LYS A 201 -27.04 -25.89 12.14
C LYS A 201 -26.63 -26.37 13.53
N GLY A 202 -25.34 -26.37 13.86
CA GLY A 202 -24.85 -26.76 15.20
C GLY A 202 -25.01 -25.69 16.29
N GLN A 203 -25.21 -24.43 15.93
CA GLN A 203 -25.37 -23.32 16.91
C GLN A 203 -26.82 -23.06 17.34
N LYS A 204 -27.83 -23.63 16.68
CA LYS A 204 -29.24 -23.47 17.06
C LYS A 204 -29.71 -24.38 18.20
N GLY A 205 -28.84 -25.29 18.71
CA GLY A 205 -29.22 -26.25 19.77
C GLY A 205 -28.77 -25.91 21.19
N ARG A 206 -28.24 -24.70 21.45
CA ARG A 206 -27.79 -24.31 22.80
C ARG A 206 -28.43 -22.99 23.26
N LYS A 207 -29.78 -22.91 23.22
CA LYS A 207 -30.53 -21.93 23.99
C LYS A 207 -31.67 -22.67 24.67
N GLY A 208 -31.50 -22.96 25.96
CA GLY A 208 -32.53 -23.54 26.80
C GLY A 208 -31.94 -24.55 27.78
N ALA A 209 -31.43 -24.12 28.89
CA ALA A 209 -31.54 -24.69 30.24
C ALA A 209 -31.02 -23.64 31.24
#